data_9398c7ec7a6a227d800f24cbc039b188
#
_entry.id   9398c7ec7a6a227d800f24cbc039b188
#
_cell.length_a   1.000
_cell.length_b   1.000
_cell.length_c   1.000
_cell.angle_alpha   90.00
_cell.angle_beta   90.00
_cell.angle_gamma   90.00
#
_symmetry.space_group_name_H-M   'P 1'
#
loop_
_entity.id
_entity.type
_entity.pdbx_description
1 polymer ?
#
loop_
_entity_poly.entity_id
_entity_poly.type
_entity_poly.pdbx_seq_one_letter_code
_entity_poly.pdbx_strand_id
1 'polypeptide(L)'
;RTGRPAAPTPVLLEMAGDIESALTSIKRVSRDLKRGYKENEVLAIAALHSLSSVPIPKAISKIQSLLSGHQIQLRSGNQSACFQRLMTEEVSLMLAYETPVNTLEIPKDLVIKTQVTNDLLVPVCSPQQLEYISNVTPGSDQIQIVTYPENIFLGQQVHQELIAKSSHNFTQKLRAEMTSAIVSSTQVGLGMAWLPLSSIEDELKHGLLKFIDSPCFPIHELTVSMLRLRTKKMEKLASVCNALAVELEKTIQDAYKVLERSRVKL
;
A
#
# COMPACT_ATOMS: atom_id res chain seq x y z
N ARG A 1 11.96 41.79 -26.23
CA ARG A 1 12.77 40.54 -26.37
C ARG A 1 11.95 39.40 -25.76
N THR A 2 11.22 38.68 -26.61
CA THR A 2 10.54 37.44 -26.24
C THR A 2 11.58 36.32 -26.15
N GLY A 3 12.12 36.10 -24.94
CA GLY A 3 13.00 34.98 -24.68
C GLY A 3 12.22 33.67 -24.77
N ARG A 4 12.69 32.69 -25.55
CA ARG A 4 12.20 31.31 -25.48
C ARG A 4 12.37 30.82 -24.04
N PRO A 5 11.38 30.11 -23.49
CA PRO A 5 11.56 29.50 -22.17
C PRO A 5 12.80 28.58 -22.21
N ALA A 6 13.68 28.74 -21.22
CA ALA A 6 14.88 27.90 -21.10
C ALA A 6 14.43 26.44 -20.90
N ALA A 7 14.84 25.55 -21.81
CA ALA A 7 14.64 24.12 -21.65
C ALA A 7 15.84 23.51 -20.87
N PRO A 8 15.61 22.57 -19.98
CA PRO A 8 16.69 21.91 -19.27
C PRO A 8 17.56 21.11 -20.25
N THR A 9 18.87 21.10 -19.98
CA THR A 9 19.81 20.26 -20.76
C THR A 9 19.62 18.78 -20.42
N PRO A 10 19.99 17.83 -21.32
CA PRO A 10 19.92 16.40 -21.02
C PRO A 10 20.62 16.03 -19.70
N VAL A 11 21.82 16.58 -19.45
CA VAL A 11 22.57 16.37 -18.20
C VAL A 11 21.80 16.85 -16.98
N LEU A 12 21.10 17.99 -17.09
CA LEU A 12 20.29 18.51 -15.99
C LEU A 12 19.07 17.62 -15.70
N LEU A 13 18.50 17.00 -16.73
CA LEU A 13 17.41 16.03 -16.59
C LEU A 13 17.87 14.74 -15.89
N GLU A 14 19.07 14.25 -16.23
CA GLU A 14 19.67 13.10 -15.54
C GLU A 14 19.97 13.39 -14.07
N MET A 15 20.44 14.59 -13.76
CA MET A 15 20.76 15.00 -12.39
C MET A 15 19.57 15.57 -11.61
N ALA A 16 18.40 15.70 -12.21
CA ALA A 16 17.23 16.33 -11.56
C ALA A 16 16.84 15.63 -10.25
N GLY A 17 16.87 14.30 -10.21
CA GLY A 17 16.58 13.51 -9.01
C GLY A 17 17.57 13.77 -7.87
N ASP A 18 18.86 13.86 -8.17
CA ASP A 18 19.92 14.14 -7.17
C ASP A 18 19.81 15.56 -6.65
N ILE A 19 19.52 16.52 -7.52
CA ILE A 19 19.32 17.92 -7.15
C ILE A 19 18.08 18.08 -6.26
N GLU A 20 16.96 17.44 -6.60
CA GLU A 20 15.76 17.44 -5.75
C GLU A 20 16.01 16.82 -4.38
N SER A 21 16.72 15.71 -4.34
CA SER A 21 17.12 15.03 -3.10
C SER A 21 18.00 15.95 -2.22
N ALA A 22 19.00 16.59 -2.81
CA ALA A 22 19.86 17.54 -2.11
C ALA A 22 19.09 18.75 -1.57
N LEU A 23 18.21 19.35 -2.40
CA LEU A 23 17.36 20.47 -1.98
C LEU A 23 16.39 20.08 -0.86
N THR A 24 15.85 18.88 -0.90
CA THR A 24 14.96 18.35 0.15
C THR A 24 15.72 18.16 1.46
N SER A 25 16.94 17.64 1.39
CA SER A 25 17.83 17.51 2.56
C SER A 25 18.18 18.87 3.17
N ILE A 26 18.53 19.86 2.36
CA ILE A 26 18.80 21.23 2.83
C ILE A 26 17.55 21.87 3.46
N LYS A 27 16.38 21.72 2.85
CA LYS A 27 15.09 22.20 3.40
C LYS A 27 14.76 21.53 4.73
N ARG A 28 15.10 20.25 4.90
CA ARG A 28 14.94 19.53 6.16
C ARG A 28 15.81 20.12 7.25
N VAL A 29 17.13 20.23 7.01
CA VAL A 29 18.08 20.81 7.97
C VAL A 29 17.67 22.23 8.37
N SER A 30 17.26 23.05 7.40
CA SER A 30 16.75 24.40 7.68
C SER A 30 15.48 24.40 8.54
N ARG A 31 14.60 23.42 8.35
CA ARG A 31 13.36 23.27 9.12
C ARG A 31 13.64 22.81 10.55
N ASP A 32 14.58 21.87 10.71
CA ASP A 32 14.97 21.32 12.00
C ASP A 32 15.71 22.38 12.85
N LEU A 33 16.56 23.19 12.21
CA LEU A 33 17.19 24.35 12.84
C LEU A 33 16.18 25.42 13.30
N LYS A 34 15.14 25.68 12.48
CA LYS A 34 14.09 26.66 12.83
C LYS A 34 13.15 26.18 13.93
N ARG A 35 12.94 24.86 14.07
CA ARG A 35 12.07 24.27 15.10
C ARG A 35 12.74 24.21 16.49
N GLY A 36 14.04 24.56 16.59
CA GLY A 36 14.80 24.37 17.82
C GLY A 36 14.82 22.89 18.19
N TYR A 37 15.97 22.39 18.59
CA TYR A 37 16.18 20.97 18.95
C TYR A 37 15.23 20.51 20.09
N LYS A 38 13.95 20.33 19.79
CA LYS A 38 13.14 19.37 20.50
C LYS A 38 13.40 18.05 19.81
N GLU A 39 14.33 17.30 20.33
CA GLU A 39 14.76 15.97 19.87
C GLU A 39 13.64 14.93 20.02
N ASN A 40 12.43 15.35 20.25
CA ASN A 40 11.26 14.58 20.45
C ASN A 40 10.43 14.64 19.18
N GLU A 41 10.22 13.51 18.62
CA GLU A 41 9.00 12.82 18.91
C GLU A 41 8.11 12.68 17.71
N VAL A 42 8.60 12.97 16.48
CA VAL A 42 7.83 12.62 15.30
C VAL A 42 8.40 11.32 14.71
N LEU A 43 7.64 10.23 14.82
CA LEU A 43 7.86 9.04 14.01
C LEU A 43 7.11 9.23 12.68
N ALA A 44 7.86 9.63 11.66
CA ALA A 44 7.31 9.79 10.31
C ALA A 44 7.36 8.45 9.57
N ILE A 45 6.20 7.98 9.14
CA ILE A 45 5.99 6.71 8.45
C ILE A 45 5.43 6.99 7.07
N ALA A 46 6.04 6.43 6.01
CA ALA A 46 5.42 6.36 4.69
C ALA A 46 4.82 4.97 4.47
N ALA A 47 3.66 4.91 3.83
CA ALA A 47 3.03 3.63 3.49
C ALA A 47 2.17 3.74 2.24
N LEU A 48 1.97 2.59 1.57
CA LEU A 48 1.02 2.51 0.49
C LEU A 48 -0.39 2.86 0.97
N HIS A 49 -1.22 3.41 0.08
CA HIS A 49 -2.59 3.85 0.41
C HIS A 49 -3.40 2.76 1.11
N SER A 50 -3.31 1.51 0.65
CA SER A 50 -3.98 0.36 1.26
C SER A 50 -3.55 0.08 2.70
N LEU A 51 -2.24 0.08 2.97
CA LEU A 51 -1.71 -0.15 4.31
C LEU A 51 -2.02 1.02 5.25
N SER A 52 -1.99 2.25 4.74
CA SER A 52 -2.21 3.46 5.54
C SER A 52 -3.67 3.70 5.91
N SER A 53 -4.64 3.14 5.17
CA SER A 53 -6.06 3.40 5.39
C SER A 53 -6.64 2.61 6.57
N VAL A 54 -6.27 1.36 6.75
CA VAL A 54 -6.86 0.46 7.77
C VAL A 54 -5.80 -0.26 8.60
N PRO A 55 -4.88 -1.09 8.04
CA PRO A 55 -4.04 -1.95 8.88
C PRO A 55 -3.09 -1.18 9.79
N ILE A 56 -2.41 -0.15 9.29
CA ILE A 56 -1.48 0.66 10.10
C ILE A 56 -2.19 1.42 11.23
N PRO A 57 -3.30 2.16 11.02
CA PRO A 57 -4.05 2.78 12.09
C PRO A 57 -4.53 1.78 13.16
N LYS A 58 -5.02 0.61 12.76
CA LYS A 58 -5.41 -0.46 13.70
C LYS A 58 -4.21 -0.93 14.54
N ALA A 59 -3.04 -1.19 13.91
CA ALA A 59 -1.83 -1.60 14.61
C ALA A 59 -1.30 -0.50 15.56
N ILE A 60 -1.27 0.77 15.11
CA ILE A 60 -0.85 1.92 15.93
C ILE A 60 -1.74 2.05 17.17
N SER A 61 -3.05 1.85 17.04
CA SER A 61 -3.98 1.94 18.17
C SER A 61 -3.66 0.94 19.31
N LYS A 62 -3.02 -0.19 18.97
CA LYS A 62 -2.64 -1.23 19.94
C LYS A 62 -1.34 -0.92 20.69
N ILE A 63 -0.47 -0.10 20.12
CA ILE A 63 0.84 0.26 20.70
C ILE A 63 0.86 1.67 21.28
N GLN A 64 -0.28 2.29 21.52
CA GLN A 64 -0.38 3.68 22.02
C GLN A 64 0.45 3.92 23.30
N SER A 65 0.50 2.95 24.21
CA SER A 65 1.28 3.04 25.45
C SER A 65 2.79 3.17 25.21
N LEU A 66 3.30 2.56 24.13
CA LEU A 66 4.71 2.64 23.72
C LEU A 66 5.03 3.95 22.97
N LEU A 67 3.99 4.64 22.53
CA LEU A 67 4.08 5.88 21.77
C LEU A 67 3.96 7.13 22.65
N SER A 68 3.90 6.96 23.98
CA SER A 68 3.81 8.10 24.91
C SER A 68 4.99 9.06 24.66
N GLY A 69 4.65 10.33 24.33
CA GLY A 69 5.62 11.36 23.99
C GLY A 69 6.03 11.39 22.51
N HIS A 70 5.54 10.48 21.65
CA HIS A 70 5.83 10.48 20.22
C HIS A 70 4.59 10.90 19.41
N GLN A 71 4.78 11.83 18.49
CA GLN A 71 3.78 12.14 17.46
C GLN A 71 4.03 11.24 16.25
N ILE A 72 2.99 10.52 15.78
CA ILE A 72 3.07 9.78 14.53
C ILE A 72 2.61 10.67 13.38
N GLN A 73 3.41 10.70 12.33
CA GLN A 73 3.05 11.30 11.06
C GLN A 73 2.99 10.22 9.99
N LEU A 74 1.78 9.85 9.56
CA LEU A 74 1.57 8.89 8.49
C LEU A 74 1.43 9.62 7.15
N ARG A 75 2.23 9.21 6.16
CA ARG A 75 2.24 9.75 4.79
C ARG A 75 1.92 8.64 3.82
N SER A 76 0.77 8.75 3.17
CA SER A 76 0.34 7.81 2.15
C SER A 76 0.90 8.17 0.77
N GLY A 77 1.09 7.15 -0.06
CA GLY A 77 1.53 7.34 -1.43
C GLY A 77 1.62 6.03 -2.21
N ASN A 78 2.04 6.11 -3.47
CA ASN A 78 2.48 4.93 -4.21
C ASN A 78 3.87 4.49 -3.74
N GLN A 79 4.31 3.30 -4.17
CA GLN A 79 5.57 2.69 -3.73
C GLN A 79 6.77 3.58 -4.00
N SER A 80 6.88 4.14 -5.21
CA SER A 80 8.01 5.00 -5.60
C SER A 80 8.07 6.28 -4.75
N ALA A 81 6.94 6.95 -4.53
CA ALA A 81 6.88 8.15 -3.72
C ALA A 81 7.21 7.87 -2.24
N CYS A 82 6.75 6.74 -1.70
CA CYS A 82 7.09 6.34 -0.33
C CYS A 82 8.58 6.02 -0.19
N PHE A 83 9.15 5.30 -1.18
CA PHE A 83 10.56 4.98 -1.19
C PHE A 83 11.44 6.23 -1.34
N GLN A 84 11.07 7.17 -2.22
CA GLN A 84 11.76 8.45 -2.35
C GLN A 84 11.78 9.22 -1.02
N ARG A 85 10.63 9.29 -0.31
CA ARG A 85 10.58 9.94 1.02
C ARG A 85 11.49 9.26 2.05
N LEU A 86 11.64 7.94 1.99
CA LEU A 86 12.59 7.23 2.84
C LEU A 86 14.03 7.60 2.49
N MET A 87 14.38 7.59 1.21
CA MET A 87 15.74 7.90 0.73
C MET A 87 16.12 9.37 0.97
N THR A 88 15.19 10.30 0.90
CA THR A 88 15.41 11.72 1.25
C THR A 88 15.30 12.00 2.75
N GLU A 89 15.18 10.96 3.57
CA GLU A 89 15.01 11.04 5.04
C GLU A 89 13.82 11.92 5.47
N GLU A 90 12.85 12.17 4.59
CA GLU A 90 11.60 12.84 4.93
C GLU A 90 10.76 12.00 5.90
N VAL A 91 10.87 10.67 5.79
CA VAL A 91 10.34 9.68 6.73
C VAL A 91 11.47 8.76 7.20
N SER A 92 11.28 8.17 8.36
CA SER A 92 12.26 7.25 8.96
C SER A 92 11.88 5.79 8.78
N LEU A 93 10.63 5.52 8.43
CA LEU A 93 10.04 4.20 8.30
C LEU A 93 9.14 4.16 7.06
N MET A 94 9.18 3.05 6.32
CA MET A 94 8.27 2.78 5.21
C MET A 94 7.67 1.39 5.37
N LEU A 95 6.38 1.28 5.05
CA LEU A 95 5.67 0.00 4.93
C LEU A 95 5.17 -0.15 3.50
N ALA A 96 5.51 -1.29 2.89
CA ALA A 96 5.22 -1.54 1.48
C ALA A 96 4.81 -3.00 1.25
N TYR A 97 4.13 -3.24 0.13
CA TYR A 97 3.97 -4.57 -0.43
C TYR A 97 5.13 -4.89 -1.37
N GLU A 98 5.47 -6.16 -1.42
CA GLU A 98 6.40 -6.76 -2.38
C GLU A 98 5.84 -8.09 -2.89
N THR A 99 6.37 -8.56 -3.99
CA THR A 99 6.19 -9.95 -4.47
C THR A 99 7.55 -10.53 -4.85
N PRO A 100 7.70 -11.84 -5.03
CA PRO A 100 8.97 -12.44 -5.43
C PRO A 100 9.55 -11.85 -6.72
N VAL A 101 8.69 -11.37 -7.63
CA VAL A 101 9.10 -10.80 -8.93
C VAL A 101 9.19 -9.27 -8.92
N ASN A 102 8.68 -8.61 -7.88
CA ASN A 102 8.69 -7.15 -7.74
C ASN A 102 9.09 -6.77 -6.31
N THR A 103 10.39 -6.87 -6.04
CA THR A 103 11.00 -6.53 -4.76
C THR A 103 11.63 -5.15 -4.82
N LEU A 104 11.60 -4.44 -3.68
CA LEU A 104 12.32 -3.17 -3.54
C LEU A 104 13.83 -3.42 -3.41
N GLU A 105 14.60 -2.89 -4.36
CA GLU A 105 16.05 -2.79 -4.23
C GLU A 105 16.40 -1.69 -3.23
N ILE A 106 17.16 -2.04 -2.20
CA ILE A 106 17.47 -1.12 -1.11
C ILE A 106 18.99 -1.01 -0.92
N PRO A 107 19.52 0.19 -0.62
CA PRO A 107 20.89 0.36 -0.17
C PRO A 107 21.04 -0.23 1.25
N LYS A 108 21.64 -1.42 1.33
CA LYS A 108 21.76 -2.19 2.60
C LYS A 108 22.51 -1.44 3.71
N ASP A 109 23.38 -0.51 3.32
CA ASP A 109 24.13 0.32 4.26
C ASP A 109 23.26 1.40 4.93
N LEU A 110 22.20 1.85 4.26
CA LEU A 110 21.32 2.93 4.72
C LEU A 110 19.99 2.42 5.29
N VAL A 111 19.50 1.28 4.80
CA VAL A 111 18.17 0.76 5.11
C VAL A 111 18.24 -0.66 5.65
N ILE A 112 17.44 -0.92 6.67
CA ILE A 112 17.14 -2.28 7.14
C ILE A 112 15.75 -2.64 6.62
N LYS A 113 15.64 -3.73 5.88
CA LYS A 113 14.36 -4.32 5.45
C LYS A 113 14.05 -5.55 6.31
N THR A 114 12.82 -5.62 6.79
CA THR A 114 12.29 -6.75 7.56
C THR A 114 10.96 -7.14 6.94
N GLN A 115 10.80 -8.41 6.61
CA GLN A 115 9.49 -8.95 6.26
C GLN A 115 8.65 -9.03 7.55
N VAL A 116 7.42 -8.50 7.48
CA VAL A 116 6.50 -8.47 8.62
C VAL A 116 5.57 -9.68 8.56
N THR A 117 4.84 -9.81 7.46
CA THR A 117 3.85 -10.88 7.23
C THR A 117 3.48 -10.93 5.75
N ASN A 118 2.53 -11.77 5.40
CA ASN A 118 1.90 -11.76 4.08
C ASN A 118 0.46 -11.26 4.19
N ASP A 119 0.00 -10.53 3.18
CA ASP A 119 -1.39 -10.13 2.95
C ASP A 119 -1.89 -10.81 1.68
N LEU A 120 -3.18 -10.82 1.44
CA LEU A 120 -3.79 -11.42 0.26
C LEU A 120 -4.50 -10.36 -0.57
N LEU A 121 -4.28 -10.38 -1.87
CA LEU A 121 -5.08 -9.66 -2.84
C LEU A 121 -6.22 -10.58 -3.26
N VAL A 122 -7.43 -10.28 -2.80
CA VAL A 122 -8.60 -11.17 -2.92
C VAL A 122 -9.66 -10.60 -3.87
N PRO A 123 -10.29 -11.44 -4.70
CA PRO A 123 -11.38 -11.01 -5.59
C PRO A 123 -12.66 -10.80 -4.78
N VAL A 124 -13.28 -9.64 -4.94
CA VAL A 124 -14.52 -9.28 -4.25
C VAL A 124 -15.49 -8.55 -5.17
N CYS A 125 -16.77 -8.61 -4.80
CA CYS A 125 -17.82 -7.86 -5.46
C CYS A 125 -18.90 -7.41 -4.46
N SER A 126 -19.87 -6.62 -4.91
CA SER A 126 -21.06 -6.33 -4.11
C SER A 126 -21.90 -7.61 -3.96
N PRO A 127 -22.72 -7.72 -2.88
CA PRO A 127 -23.58 -8.88 -2.65
C PRO A 127 -24.52 -9.18 -3.84
N GLN A 128 -25.00 -8.13 -4.51
CA GLN A 128 -25.94 -8.25 -5.64
C GLN A 128 -25.29 -8.84 -6.89
N GLN A 129 -23.96 -8.74 -7.02
CA GLN A 129 -23.23 -9.23 -8.19
C GLN A 129 -22.66 -10.63 -8.01
N LEU A 130 -22.66 -11.18 -6.78
CA LEU A 130 -21.95 -12.42 -6.47
C LEU A 130 -22.46 -13.58 -7.32
N GLU A 131 -23.77 -13.79 -7.40
CA GLU A 131 -24.37 -14.88 -8.17
C GLU A 131 -24.03 -14.79 -9.67
N TYR A 132 -24.13 -13.58 -10.24
CA TYR A 132 -23.77 -13.35 -11.64
C TYR A 132 -22.30 -13.68 -11.89
N ILE A 133 -21.37 -13.09 -11.09
CA ILE A 133 -19.93 -13.25 -11.31
C ILE A 133 -19.48 -14.70 -11.07
N SER A 134 -20.06 -15.39 -10.09
CA SER A 134 -19.73 -16.79 -9.79
C SER A 134 -20.12 -17.76 -10.90
N ASN A 135 -21.12 -17.40 -11.71
CA ASN A 135 -21.64 -18.23 -12.80
C ASN A 135 -21.14 -17.83 -14.20
N VAL A 136 -20.28 -16.80 -14.30
CA VAL A 136 -19.71 -16.38 -15.59
C VAL A 136 -18.81 -17.46 -16.14
N THR A 137 -19.05 -17.84 -17.41
CA THR A 137 -18.22 -18.80 -18.11
C THR A 137 -17.11 -18.10 -18.90
N PRO A 138 -15.92 -18.72 -19.01
CA PRO A 138 -14.83 -18.16 -19.81
C PRO A 138 -15.24 -17.85 -21.25
N GLY A 139 -14.94 -16.64 -21.71
CA GLY A 139 -15.16 -16.20 -23.09
C GLY A 139 -16.60 -15.79 -23.46
N SER A 140 -17.61 -15.98 -22.58
CA SER A 140 -19.02 -15.71 -22.92
C SER A 140 -19.45 -14.27 -22.59
N ASP A 141 -19.04 -13.72 -21.45
CA ASP A 141 -19.51 -12.43 -20.95
C ASP A 141 -18.35 -11.51 -20.55
N GLN A 142 -18.62 -10.21 -20.55
CA GLN A 142 -17.67 -9.20 -20.08
C GLN A 142 -17.90 -8.90 -18.61
N ILE A 143 -16.94 -9.24 -17.77
CA ILE A 143 -16.97 -8.94 -16.35
C ILE A 143 -16.59 -7.47 -16.13
N GLN A 144 -17.45 -6.73 -15.46
CA GLN A 144 -17.14 -5.35 -15.08
C GLN A 144 -16.14 -5.34 -13.94
N ILE A 145 -15.07 -4.53 -14.07
CA ILE A 145 -14.02 -4.44 -13.08
C ILE A 145 -13.74 -3.00 -12.66
N VAL A 146 -13.52 -2.81 -11.37
CA VAL A 146 -12.95 -1.60 -10.76
C VAL A 146 -11.52 -1.92 -10.37
N THR A 147 -10.54 -1.12 -10.79
CA THR A 147 -9.14 -1.49 -10.67
C THR A 147 -8.20 -0.32 -10.38
N TYR A 148 -6.95 -0.65 -10.07
CA TYR A 148 -5.86 0.31 -9.93
C TYR A 148 -5.24 0.67 -11.28
N PRO A 149 -4.60 1.86 -11.42
CA PRO A 149 -3.76 2.18 -12.57
C PRO A 149 -2.56 1.22 -12.68
N GLU A 150 -2.19 0.86 -13.91
CA GLU A 150 -1.10 -0.10 -14.17
C GLU A 150 0.30 0.41 -13.75
N ASN A 151 0.46 1.73 -13.60
CA ASN A 151 1.72 2.34 -13.19
C ASN A 151 1.97 2.34 -11.68
N ILE A 152 1.07 1.78 -10.86
CA ILE A 152 1.28 1.59 -9.42
C ILE A 152 1.38 0.11 -9.08
N PHE A 153 2.03 -0.22 -7.96
CA PHE A 153 2.33 -1.59 -7.55
C PHE A 153 1.11 -2.52 -7.59
N LEU A 154 0.02 -2.17 -6.89
CA LEU A 154 -1.19 -3.02 -6.87
C LEU A 154 -1.83 -3.16 -8.26
N GLY A 155 -1.77 -2.11 -9.09
CA GLY A 155 -2.24 -2.17 -10.47
C GLY A 155 -1.42 -3.14 -11.31
N GLN A 156 -0.09 -3.13 -11.17
CA GLN A 156 0.78 -4.09 -11.85
C GLN A 156 0.40 -5.54 -11.45
N GLN A 157 0.19 -5.80 -10.15
CA GLN A 157 -0.19 -7.14 -9.69
C GLN A 157 -1.55 -7.56 -10.28
N VAL A 158 -2.56 -6.67 -10.25
CA VAL A 158 -3.90 -6.98 -10.81
C VAL A 158 -3.84 -7.20 -12.31
N HIS A 159 -3.18 -6.32 -13.06
CA HIS A 159 -3.19 -6.40 -14.52
C HIS A 159 -2.29 -7.51 -15.06
N GLN A 160 -1.08 -7.69 -14.54
CA GLN A 160 -0.10 -8.64 -15.06
C GLN A 160 -0.30 -10.05 -14.51
N GLU A 161 -0.65 -10.19 -13.23
CA GLU A 161 -0.73 -11.49 -12.57
C GLU A 161 -2.15 -12.08 -12.56
N LEU A 162 -3.19 -11.25 -12.60
CA LEU A 162 -4.57 -11.69 -12.45
C LEU A 162 -5.37 -11.54 -13.75
N ILE A 163 -5.48 -10.33 -14.31
CA ILE A 163 -6.27 -10.08 -15.52
C ILE A 163 -5.64 -10.72 -16.75
N ALA A 164 -4.35 -10.48 -17.00
CA ALA A 164 -3.67 -10.98 -18.19
C ALA A 164 -3.58 -12.51 -18.26
N LYS A 165 -3.64 -13.19 -17.11
CA LYS A 165 -3.62 -14.66 -17.03
C LYS A 165 -5.03 -15.29 -16.96
N SER A 166 -6.06 -14.45 -16.90
CA SER A 166 -7.45 -14.92 -16.86
C SER A 166 -7.98 -15.31 -18.24
N SER A 167 -8.83 -16.34 -18.28
CA SER A 167 -9.60 -16.70 -19.48
C SER A 167 -10.88 -15.88 -19.66
N HIS A 168 -11.17 -14.94 -18.77
CA HIS A 168 -12.34 -14.08 -18.82
C HIS A 168 -12.03 -12.74 -19.48
N ASN A 169 -13.04 -12.14 -20.09
CA ASN A 169 -12.98 -10.79 -20.64
C ASN A 169 -13.40 -9.78 -19.58
N PHE A 170 -12.58 -8.77 -19.36
CA PHE A 170 -12.87 -7.70 -18.40
C PHE A 170 -13.14 -6.38 -19.09
N THR A 171 -14.19 -5.68 -18.64
CA THR A 171 -14.50 -4.30 -19.02
C THR A 171 -14.24 -3.40 -17.83
N GLN A 172 -13.25 -2.52 -17.95
CA GLN A 172 -12.90 -1.57 -16.91
C GLN A 172 -13.96 -0.47 -16.81
N LYS A 173 -14.60 -0.35 -15.65
CA LYS A 173 -15.61 0.68 -15.34
C LYS A 173 -15.03 1.88 -14.61
N LEU A 174 -14.09 1.63 -13.72
CA LEU A 174 -13.43 2.69 -12.97
C LEU A 174 -11.98 2.32 -12.69
N ARG A 175 -11.11 3.32 -12.69
CA ARG A 175 -9.71 3.23 -12.29
C ARG A 175 -9.43 4.27 -11.20
N ALA A 176 -8.88 3.84 -10.06
CA ALA A 176 -8.53 4.73 -8.96
C ALA A 176 -7.23 4.31 -8.28
N GLU A 177 -6.44 5.27 -7.83
CA GLU A 177 -5.19 4.99 -7.09
C GLU A 177 -5.45 4.62 -5.63
N MET A 178 -6.52 5.17 -5.06
CA MET A 178 -6.87 4.97 -3.65
C MET A 178 -7.73 3.72 -3.48
N THR A 179 -7.27 2.79 -2.64
CA THR A 179 -8.01 1.57 -2.29
C THR A 179 -9.42 1.86 -1.78
N SER A 180 -9.61 2.91 -0.97
CA SER A 180 -10.92 3.31 -0.46
C SER A 180 -11.91 3.69 -1.57
N ALA A 181 -11.46 4.33 -2.65
CA ALA A 181 -12.30 4.65 -3.80
C ALA A 181 -12.73 3.37 -4.55
N ILE A 182 -11.81 2.39 -4.69
CA ILE A 182 -12.13 1.09 -5.30
C ILE A 182 -13.12 0.32 -4.42
N VAL A 183 -12.90 0.28 -3.10
CA VAL A 183 -13.83 -0.34 -2.12
C VAL A 183 -15.24 0.22 -2.29
N SER A 184 -15.39 1.56 -2.19
CA SER A 184 -16.70 2.22 -2.30
C SER A 184 -17.37 1.95 -3.67
N SER A 185 -16.59 1.97 -4.75
CA SER A 185 -17.11 1.71 -6.10
C SER A 185 -17.57 0.27 -6.27
N THR A 186 -16.85 -0.69 -5.68
CA THR A 186 -17.23 -2.11 -5.70
C THR A 186 -18.48 -2.35 -4.85
N GLN A 187 -18.60 -1.70 -3.69
CA GLN A 187 -19.78 -1.80 -2.83
C GLN A 187 -21.08 -1.34 -3.53
N VAL A 188 -21.01 -0.27 -4.34
CA VAL A 188 -22.17 0.21 -5.09
C VAL A 188 -22.42 -0.56 -6.40
N GLY A 189 -21.64 -1.63 -6.65
CA GLY A 189 -21.89 -2.54 -7.77
C GLY A 189 -21.35 -2.06 -9.12
N LEU A 190 -20.33 -1.19 -9.17
CA LEU A 190 -19.71 -0.80 -10.44
C LEU A 190 -18.91 -1.93 -11.11
N GLY A 191 -18.56 -2.97 -10.36
CA GLY A 191 -17.85 -4.15 -10.85
C GLY A 191 -17.14 -4.88 -9.71
N MET A 192 -16.53 -6.02 -10.03
CA MET A 192 -15.63 -6.70 -9.10
C MET A 192 -14.28 -5.98 -8.99
N ALA A 193 -13.55 -6.28 -7.94
CA ALA A 193 -12.19 -5.80 -7.75
C ALA A 193 -11.32 -6.85 -7.07
N TRP A 194 -9.99 -6.77 -7.26
CA TRP A 194 -9.02 -7.40 -6.38
C TRP A 194 -8.52 -6.38 -5.36
N LEU A 195 -8.70 -6.66 -4.07
CA LEU A 195 -8.38 -5.76 -2.98
C LEU A 195 -7.53 -6.45 -1.91
N PRO A 196 -6.58 -5.74 -1.26
CA PRO A 196 -5.86 -6.28 -0.12
C PRO A 196 -6.84 -6.64 1.00
N LEU A 197 -6.77 -7.88 1.47
CA LEU A 197 -7.68 -8.44 2.47
C LEU A 197 -7.70 -7.62 3.75
N SER A 198 -6.52 -7.19 4.22
CA SER A 198 -6.38 -6.36 5.41
C SER A 198 -7.08 -4.99 5.32
N SER A 199 -7.33 -4.51 4.09
CA SER A 199 -8.00 -3.22 3.85
C SER A 199 -9.52 -3.32 3.82
N ILE A 200 -10.09 -4.54 3.73
CA ILE A 200 -11.53 -4.78 3.55
C ILE A 200 -12.12 -5.77 4.57
N GLU A 201 -11.40 -6.01 5.68
CA GLU A 201 -11.83 -6.92 6.74
C GLU A 201 -13.25 -6.57 7.24
N ASP A 202 -13.49 -5.29 7.51
CA ASP A 202 -14.77 -4.83 8.06
C ASP A 202 -15.89 -4.93 7.02
N GLU A 203 -15.62 -4.66 5.75
CA GLU A 203 -16.58 -4.80 4.65
C GLU A 203 -17.00 -6.25 4.44
N LEU A 204 -16.07 -7.19 4.50
CA LEU A 204 -16.38 -8.63 4.43
C LEU A 204 -17.17 -9.08 5.66
N LYS A 205 -16.76 -8.66 6.85
CA LYS A 205 -17.41 -9.02 8.11
C LYS A 205 -18.87 -8.55 8.18
N HIS A 206 -19.15 -7.35 7.68
CA HIS A 206 -20.49 -6.79 7.65
C HIS A 206 -21.28 -7.16 6.38
N GLY A 207 -20.69 -7.92 5.47
CA GLY A 207 -21.32 -8.35 4.23
C GLY A 207 -21.55 -7.25 3.20
N LEU A 208 -20.85 -6.12 3.32
CA LEU A 208 -20.87 -5.01 2.37
C LEU A 208 -20.13 -5.37 1.07
N LEU A 209 -19.12 -6.22 1.20
CA LEU A 209 -18.45 -6.91 0.10
C LEU A 209 -18.56 -8.41 0.30
N LYS A 210 -18.53 -9.16 -0.79
CA LYS A 210 -18.50 -10.63 -0.83
C LYS A 210 -17.24 -11.10 -1.51
N PHE A 211 -16.58 -12.07 -0.89
CA PHE A 211 -15.47 -12.79 -1.49
C PHE A 211 -16.00 -13.70 -2.62
N ILE A 212 -15.31 -13.70 -3.76
CA ILE A 212 -15.63 -14.55 -4.90
C ILE A 212 -14.75 -15.79 -4.78
N ASP A 213 -15.31 -16.87 -4.21
CA ASP A 213 -14.61 -18.15 -4.07
C ASP A 213 -14.72 -18.96 -5.38
N SER A 214 -13.84 -18.68 -6.31
CA SER A 214 -13.81 -19.34 -7.61
C SER A 214 -12.37 -19.51 -8.09
N PRO A 215 -12.00 -20.68 -8.63
CA PRO A 215 -10.69 -20.91 -9.22
C PRO A 215 -10.40 -19.99 -10.42
N CYS A 216 -11.44 -19.42 -11.03
CA CYS A 216 -11.30 -18.47 -12.13
C CYS A 216 -10.78 -17.09 -11.69
N PHE A 217 -10.92 -16.75 -10.42
CA PHE A 217 -10.48 -15.48 -9.83
C PHE A 217 -9.50 -15.76 -8.69
N PRO A 218 -8.22 -16.02 -9.01
CA PRO A 218 -7.27 -16.45 -8.02
C PRO A 218 -6.95 -15.37 -6.99
N ILE A 219 -6.59 -15.82 -5.80
CA ILE A 219 -5.97 -14.99 -4.75
C ILE A 219 -4.49 -14.82 -5.09
N HIS A 220 -3.95 -13.62 -4.86
CA HIS A 220 -2.54 -13.34 -5.05
C HIS A 220 -1.90 -12.90 -3.73
N GLU A 221 -0.75 -13.49 -3.38
CA GLU A 221 -0.06 -13.20 -2.13
C GLU A 221 0.82 -11.95 -2.26
N LEU A 222 0.77 -11.11 -1.24
CA LEU A 222 1.56 -9.89 -1.11
C LEU A 222 2.41 -9.98 0.17
N THR A 223 3.72 -9.81 0.05
CA THR A 223 4.60 -9.69 1.20
C THR A 223 4.56 -8.27 1.75
N VAL A 224 4.29 -8.12 3.04
CA VAL A 224 4.37 -6.84 3.75
C VAL A 224 5.77 -6.66 4.31
N SER A 225 6.47 -5.65 3.83
CA SER A 225 7.83 -5.32 4.26
C SER A 225 7.88 -4.00 5.00
N MET A 226 8.66 -3.97 6.07
CA MET A 226 9.02 -2.76 6.82
C MET A 226 10.46 -2.38 6.50
N LEU A 227 10.65 -1.16 6.02
CA LEU A 227 11.94 -0.57 5.70
C LEU A 227 12.21 0.58 6.67
N ARG A 228 13.35 0.56 7.35
CA ARG A 228 13.75 1.63 8.28
C ARG A 228 15.16 2.10 8.01
N LEU A 229 15.40 3.39 8.20
CA LEU A 229 16.74 3.97 8.08
C LEU A 229 17.67 3.44 9.19
N ARG A 230 18.95 3.26 8.87
CA ARG A 230 20.02 2.97 9.84
C ARG A 230 20.49 4.26 10.51
N THR A 231 19.71 4.78 11.44
CA THR A 231 20.04 6.00 12.19
C THR A 231 19.98 5.75 13.69
N LYS A 232 20.77 6.48 14.48
CA LYS A 232 20.72 6.41 15.95
C LYS A 232 19.32 6.65 16.51
N LYS A 233 18.53 7.51 15.85
CA LYS A 233 17.12 7.74 16.21
C LYS A 233 16.30 6.48 16.04
N MET A 234 16.45 5.76 14.90
CA MET A 234 15.69 4.54 14.62
C MET A 234 16.16 3.35 15.45
N GLU A 235 17.42 3.35 15.92
CA GLU A 235 17.89 2.36 16.90
C GLU A 235 17.17 2.54 18.26
N LYS A 236 17.00 3.77 18.73
CA LYS A 236 16.21 4.06 19.95
C LYS A 236 14.73 3.68 19.81
N LEU A 237 14.18 3.75 18.61
CA LEU A 237 12.79 3.38 18.30
C LEU A 237 12.62 1.93 17.86
N ALA A 238 13.65 1.09 17.97
CA ALA A 238 13.60 -0.31 17.52
C ALA A 238 12.47 -1.10 18.21
N SER A 239 12.23 -0.88 19.51
CA SER A 239 11.13 -1.51 20.25
C SER A 239 9.76 -1.11 19.70
N VAL A 240 9.57 0.16 19.36
CA VAL A 240 8.34 0.68 18.75
C VAL A 240 8.13 0.06 17.36
N CYS A 241 9.19 -0.01 16.54
CA CYS A 241 9.12 -0.62 15.21
C CYS A 241 8.77 -2.11 15.31
N ASN A 242 9.37 -2.84 16.23
CA ASN A 242 9.09 -4.26 16.44
C ASN A 242 7.65 -4.47 16.94
N ALA A 243 7.19 -3.65 17.88
CA ALA A 243 5.80 -3.71 18.36
C ALA A 243 4.81 -3.40 17.23
N LEU A 244 5.10 -2.38 16.40
CA LEU A 244 4.29 -2.08 15.24
C LEU A 244 4.23 -3.25 14.24
N ALA A 245 5.37 -3.90 13.97
CA ALA A 245 5.41 -5.08 13.10
C ALA A 245 4.54 -6.21 13.64
N VAL A 246 4.66 -6.55 14.93
CA VAL A 246 3.87 -7.61 15.58
C VAL A 246 2.37 -7.30 15.54
N GLU A 247 1.96 -6.07 15.84
CA GLU A 247 0.55 -5.72 15.83
C GLU A 247 -0.02 -5.58 14.40
N LEU A 248 0.82 -5.20 13.44
CA LEU A 248 0.44 -5.20 12.02
C LEU A 248 0.24 -6.64 11.51
N GLU A 249 1.14 -7.56 11.85
CA GLU A 249 0.99 -8.98 11.56
C GLU A 249 -0.33 -9.53 12.12
N LYS A 250 -0.61 -9.31 13.41
CA LYS A 250 -1.88 -9.75 14.04
C LYS A 250 -3.10 -9.15 13.34
N THR A 251 -3.05 -7.87 13.00
CA THR A 251 -4.14 -7.17 12.30
C THR A 251 -4.44 -7.83 10.95
N ILE A 252 -3.40 -8.17 10.20
CA ILE A 252 -3.54 -8.84 8.91
C ILE A 252 -4.04 -10.28 9.09
N GLN A 253 -3.53 -11.01 10.08
CA GLN A 253 -3.98 -12.37 10.39
C GLN A 253 -5.45 -12.42 10.86
N ASP A 254 -5.96 -11.39 11.54
CA ASP A 254 -7.37 -11.31 11.90
C ASP A 254 -8.26 -11.21 10.65
N ALA A 255 -7.82 -10.52 9.60
CA ALA A 255 -8.54 -10.49 8.33
C ALA A 255 -8.59 -11.87 7.63
N TYR A 256 -7.55 -12.71 7.78
CA TYR A 256 -7.59 -14.10 7.27
C TYR A 256 -8.71 -14.92 7.92
N LYS A 257 -8.91 -14.76 9.23
CA LYS A 257 -10.02 -15.45 9.95
C LYS A 257 -11.40 -15.04 9.41
N VAL A 258 -11.55 -13.79 8.98
CA VAL A 258 -12.78 -13.32 8.35
C VAL A 258 -12.99 -13.94 6.99
N LEU A 259 -11.92 -14.05 6.17
CA LEU A 259 -11.98 -14.70 4.86
C LEU A 259 -12.37 -16.18 4.98
N GLU A 260 -11.77 -16.92 5.91
CA GLU A 260 -12.09 -18.33 6.16
C GLU A 260 -13.56 -18.52 6.51
N ARG A 261 -14.11 -17.67 7.39
CA ARG A 261 -15.53 -17.68 7.75
C ARG A 261 -16.45 -17.34 6.56
N SER A 262 -15.98 -16.54 5.62
CA SER A 262 -16.73 -16.19 4.42
C SER A 262 -16.80 -17.35 3.43
N ARG A 263 -15.81 -18.26 3.40
CA ARG A 263 -15.79 -19.48 2.59
C ARG A 263 -16.75 -20.56 3.11
N VAL A 264 -16.90 -20.66 4.42
CA VAL A 264 -17.73 -21.72 5.05
C VAL A 264 -19.24 -21.43 4.95
N LYS A 265 -19.65 -20.22 4.60
CA LYS A 265 -21.05 -19.80 4.55
C LYS A 265 -21.68 -19.87 3.14
N LEU A 266 -20.94 -20.38 2.15
CA LEU A 266 -21.42 -20.69 0.81
C LEU A 266 -21.71 -22.17 0.69
#